data_3c58fe553218b426308bb22f02146cd1
#
_entry.id   3c58fe553218b426308bb22f02146cd1
#
_cell.length_a   1.000
_cell.length_b   1.000
_cell.length_c   1.000
_cell.angle_alpha   90.00
_cell.angle_beta   90.00
_cell.angle_gamma   90.00
#
_symmetry.space_group_name_H-M   'P 1'
#
loop_
_entity.id
_entity.type
_entity.pdbx_description
1 polymer ?
#
loop_
_entity_poly.entity_id
_entity_poly.type
_entity_poly.pdbx_seq_one_letter_code
_entity_poly.pdbx_strand_id
1 'polypeptide(L)'
;MTPSSITTYYVVDAFTSVPFAGNAAGVMVCGGGETGDTCLGPLARPDDPATLPIMQQVAAEVNLSETAFTWKAAGSAEYAIRYFTPTVEIALCGHATLAAAKVLWGRGAVPSSEAIVFRTGVGGQELRCALEGGRIKMVFPDDQLDAVEGEEKAELLSAFGWSGDVRVLGAYKGRLNQDYLLAVPEEVFSRLDRCLNMQKIQEVNEKYGVRGVIVTARAGGREVADGGVAVDIKSRFFCPNAGIPEDPVTGSSFPTLAAFYKMSKFVGLQDHPRRKGVVRVERLEESGQTAISGDAIIVSRNEWLV
;
A
#
# COMPACT_ATOMS: atom_id res chain seq x y z
N MET A 1 -22.18 33.88 -14.33
CA MET A 1 -21.28 32.72 -14.24
C MET A 1 -21.84 31.83 -13.14
N THR A 2 -22.33 30.65 -13.46
CA THR A 2 -22.68 29.63 -12.47
C THR A 2 -21.40 29.32 -11.66
N PRO A 3 -21.49 29.16 -10.34
CA PRO A 3 -20.29 28.77 -9.56
C PRO A 3 -19.73 27.50 -10.17
N SER A 4 -18.44 27.56 -10.51
CA SER A 4 -17.68 26.39 -10.91
C SER A 4 -17.87 25.30 -9.87
N SER A 5 -18.18 24.10 -10.31
CA SER A 5 -18.34 22.98 -9.42
C SER A 5 -17.00 22.69 -8.72
N ILE A 6 -17.02 22.61 -7.41
CA ILE A 6 -15.84 22.35 -6.60
C ILE A 6 -15.80 20.86 -6.27
N THR A 7 -14.70 20.19 -6.60
CA THR A 7 -14.46 18.81 -6.20
C THR A 7 -13.26 18.77 -5.24
N THR A 8 -13.47 18.27 -4.05
CA THR A 8 -12.43 18.20 -3.01
C THR A 8 -11.69 16.88 -3.08
N TYR A 9 -10.36 16.92 -3.03
CA TYR A 9 -9.52 15.76 -2.79
C TYR A 9 -8.48 16.01 -1.72
N TYR A 10 -8.05 14.94 -1.07
CA TYR A 10 -7.05 14.95 -0.02
C TYR A 10 -5.78 14.25 -0.49
N VAL A 11 -4.63 14.72 -0.04
CA VAL A 11 -3.37 13.97 -0.11
C VAL A 11 -3.05 13.49 1.30
N VAL A 12 -2.85 12.19 1.43
CA VAL A 12 -2.61 11.54 2.71
C VAL A 12 -1.34 10.72 2.61
N ASP A 13 -0.41 10.96 3.52
CA ASP A 13 0.78 10.12 3.70
C ASP A 13 0.43 8.97 4.64
N ALA A 14 0.45 7.75 4.10
CA ALA A 14 0.12 6.53 4.82
C ALA A 14 1.37 5.84 5.38
N PHE A 15 1.22 5.14 6.50
CA PHE A 15 2.27 4.44 7.23
C PHE A 15 3.37 5.36 7.78
N THR A 16 3.00 6.58 8.12
CA THR A 16 3.90 7.55 8.75
C THR A 16 3.14 8.54 9.64
N SER A 17 3.81 9.04 10.67
CA SER A 17 3.37 10.18 11.48
C SER A 17 4.07 11.48 11.09
N VAL A 18 5.00 11.42 10.11
CA VAL A 18 5.81 12.56 9.64
C VAL A 18 5.32 12.99 8.26
N PRO A 19 4.96 14.27 8.06
CA PRO A 19 4.58 14.77 6.73
C PRO A 19 5.67 14.52 5.69
N PHE A 20 5.24 14.21 4.46
CA PHE A 20 6.11 13.98 3.30
C PHE A 20 6.99 12.72 3.38
N ALA A 21 6.68 11.81 4.32
CA ALA A 21 7.21 10.45 4.42
C ALA A 21 6.11 9.44 4.09
N GLY A 22 6.37 8.15 4.30
CA GLY A 22 5.40 7.08 4.02
C GLY A 22 4.99 6.99 2.54
N ASN A 23 3.81 6.45 2.26
CA ASN A 23 3.26 6.33 0.91
C ASN A 23 2.09 7.30 0.71
N ALA A 24 2.23 8.23 -0.25
CA ALA A 24 1.22 9.23 -0.51
C ALA A 24 0.10 8.66 -1.38
N ALA A 25 -1.14 8.86 -0.95
CA ALA A 25 -2.33 8.55 -1.75
C ALA A 25 -3.23 9.77 -1.92
N GLY A 26 -3.82 9.90 -3.12
CA GLY A 26 -4.97 10.77 -3.33
C GLY A 26 -6.23 10.12 -2.77
N VAL A 27 -7.10 10.90 -2.15
CA VAL A 27 -8.39 10.42 -1.64
C VAL A 27 -9.50 11.35 -2.05
N MET A 28 -10.49 10.83 -2.75
CA MET A 28 -11.75 11.53 -3.04
C MET A 28 -12.92 10.82 -2.37
N VAL A 29 -13.70 11.58 -1.60
CA VAL A 29 -14.95 11.06 -1.02
C VAL A 29 -16.07 11.50 -1.94
N CYS A 30 -16.62 10.55 -2.71
CA CYS A 30 -17.63 10.77 -3.75
C CYS A 30 -19.06 10.66 -3.21
N GLY A 31 -20.04 11.15 -4.01
CA GLY A 31 -21.43 11.15 -3.60
C GLY A 31 -21.76 12.33 -2.67
N GLY A 32 -22.80 13.09 -2.98
CA GLY A 32 -23.24 14.23 -2.17
C GLY A 32 -23.63 13.78 -0.76
N GLY A 33 -22.76 13.95 0.21
CA GLY A 33 -22.93 13.56 1.60
C GLY A 33 -23.02 14.76 2.55
N GLU A 34 -23.51 14.51 3.74
CA GLU A 34 -23.78 15.47 4.84
C GLU A 34 -22.53 16.24 5.35
N THR A 35 -21.36 16.05 4.78
CA THR A 35 -20.06 16.52 5.29
C THR A 35 -19.44 17.70 4.52
N GLY A 36 -20.19 18.32 3.58
CA GLY A 36 -19.78 19.58 2.95
C GLY A 36 -18.73 19.49 1.85
N ASP A 37 -18.19 18.31 1.52
CA ASP A 37 -17.39 18.12 0.32
C ASP A 37 -18.31 17.75 -0.84
N THR A 38 -18.17 18.47 -1.91
CA THR A 38 -18.95 18.23 -3.12
C THR A 38 -18.11 17.48 -4.12
N CYS A 39 -18.51 16.24 -4.44
CA CYS A 39 -18.16 15.63 -5.70
C CYS A 39 -19.22 16.06 -6.72
N LEU A 40 -18.82 16.80 -7.71
CA LEU A 40 -19.72 17.36 -8.72
C LEU A 40 -19.53 16.66 -10.07
N GLY A 41 -20.54 16.84 -10.93
CA GLY A 41 -20.55 16.18 -12.22
C GLY A 41 -20.69 14.64 -12.08
N PRO A 42 -19.99 13.88 -12.94
CA PRO A 42 -20.10 12.41 -12.93
C PRO A 42 -19.72 11.78 -11.60
N LEU A 43 -18.76 12.34 -10.85
CA LEU A 43 -18.31 11.82 -9.55
C LEU A 43 -19.38 11.91 -8.44
N ALA A 44 -20.47 12.64 -8.67
CA ALA A 44 -21.64 12.62 -7.80
C ALA A 44 -22.43 11.29 -7.89
N ARG A 45 -22.20 10.50 -8.94
CA ARG A 45 -22.79 9.18 -9.17
C ARG A 45 -21.70 8.12 -9.34
N PRO A 46 -20.92 7.85 -8.29
CA PRO A 46 -19.73 7.00 -8.41
C PRO A 46 -20.05 5.53 -8.74
N ASP A 47 -21.30 5.08 -8.56
CA ASP A 47 -21.75 3.74 -8.93
C ASP A 47 -22.04 3.60 -10.44
N ASP A 48 -22.11 4.71 -11.19
CA ASP A 48 -22.32 4.68 -12.64
C ASP A 48 -21.01 4.27 -13.35
N PRO A 49 -21.01 3.20 -14.16
CA PRO A 49 -19.84 2.81 -14.94
C PRO A 49 -19.28 3.91 -15.84
N ALA A 50 -20.11 4.85 -16.28
CA ALA A 50 -19.69 6.00 -17.07
C ALA A 50 -18.74 6.94 -16.31
N THR A 51 -18.62 6.79 -14.98
CA THR A 51 -17.73 7.57 -14.13
C THR A 51 -16.27 7.06 -14.16
N LEU A 52 -16.04 5.80 -14.54
CA LEU A 52 -14.72 5.19 -14.53
C LEU A 52 -13.67 5.96 -15.35
N PRO A 53 -13.96 6.40 -16.59
CA PRO A 53 -12.99 7.20 -17.34
C PRO A 53 -12.61 8.52 -16.65
N ILE A 54 -13.57 9.13 -15.94
CA ILE A 54 -13.32 10.37 -15.18
C ILE A 54 -12.43 10.08 -13.96
N MET A 55 -12.69 9.00 -13.21
CA MET A 55 -11.83 8.58 -12.10
C MET A 55 -10.38 8.34 -12.57
N GLN A 56 -10.22 7.72 -13.74
CA GLN A 56 -8.90 7.49 -14.34
C GLN A 56 -8.22 8.82 -14.73
N GLN A 57 -8.93 9.76 -15.34
CA GLN A 57 -8.38 11.07 -15.70
C GLN A 57 -7.97 11.86 -14.46
N VAL A 58 -8.81 11.84 -13.42
CA VAL A 58 -8.51 12.44 -12.12
C VAL A 58 -7.26 11.84 -11.50
N ALA A 59 -7.14 10.51 -11.48
CA ALA A 59 -5.97 9.84 -10.94
C ALA A 59 -4.69 10.18 -11.73
N ALA A 60 -4.79 10.31 -13.05
CA ALA A 60 -3.68 10.75 -13.90
C ALA A 60 -3.24 12.18 -13.59
N GLU A 61 -4.20 13.10 -13.35
CA GLU A 61 -3.92 14.50 -13.00
C GLU A 61 -3.34 14.65 -11.59
N VAL A 62 -3.87 13.91 -10.60
CA VAL A 62 -3.32 13.84 -9.24
C VAL A 62 -1.89 13.30 -9.25
N ASN A 63 -1.60 12.35 -10.13
CA ASN A 63 -0.28 11.79 -10.40
C ASN A 63 0.48 11.31 -9.14
N LEU A 64 -0.24 10.69 -8.22
CA LEU A 64 0.32 9.92 -7.10
C LEU A 64 0.34 8.44 -7.46
N SER A 65 1.02 7.61 -6.65
CA SER A 65 1.05 6.16 -6.90
C SER A 65 -0.36 5.59 -7.07
N GLU A 66 -1.27 5.95 -6.16
CA GLU A 66 -2.71 5.65 -6.32
C GLU A 66 -3.59 6.79 -5.80
N THR A 67 -4.77 6.87 -6.42
CA THR A 67 -5.90 7.68 -5.96
C THR A 67 -7.07 6.76 -5.62
N ALA A 68 -7.55 6.86 -4.37
CA ALA A 68 -8.74 6.16 -3.90
C ALA A 68 -9.98 7.03 -4.09
N PHE A 69 -11.01 6.45 -4.70
CA PHE A 69 -12.35 7.01 -4.76
C PHE A 69 -13.24 6.20 -3.85
N THR A 70 -13.87 6.84 -2.86
CA THR A 70 -14.70 6.14 -1.88
C THR A 70 -16.04 6.86 -1.69
N TRP A 71 -17.09 6.09 -1.46
CA TRP A 71 -18.43 6.60 -1.21
C TRP A 71 -19.22 5.63 -0.34
N LYS A 72 -20.20 6.15 0.40
CA LYS A 72 -21.11 5.33 1.17
C LYS A 72 -22.03 4.55 0.23
N ALA A 73 -22.02 3.24 0.35
CA ALA A 73 -22.91 2.39 -0.45
C ALA A 73 -24.38 2.62 -0.08
N ALA A 74 -25.25 2.73 -1.09
CA ALA A 74 -26.66 3.02 -0.87
C ALA A 74 -27.33 1.97 0.02
N GLY A 75 -28.00 2.41 1.10
CA GLY A 75 -28.70 1.53 2.02
C GLY A 75 -27.81 0.65 2.91
N SER A 76 -26.51 0.91 2.95
CA SER A 76 -25.53 0.16 3.73
C SER A 76 -24.74 1.07 4.69
N ALA A 77 -24.14 0.46 5.73
CA ALA A 77 -23.13 1.09 6.55
C ALA A 77 -21.72 1.02 5.93
N GLU A 78 -21.56 0.21 4.87
CA GLU A 78 -20.30 -0.02 4.20
C GLU A 78 -19.97 1.11 3.20
N TYR A 79 -18.69 1.22 2.88
CA TYR A 79 -18.18 2.13 1.87
C TYR A 79 -17.70 1.32 0.66
N ALA A 80 -18.08 1.75 -0.54
CA ALA A 80 -17.42 1.30 -1.76
C ALA A 80 -16.08 2.04 -1.92
N ILE A 81 -15.10 1.36 -2.52
CA ILE A 81 -13.80 1.97 -2.80
C ILE A 81 -13.22 1.44 -4.11
N ARG A 82 -12.63 2.34 -4.90
CA ARG A 82 -11.88 2.02 -6.12
C ARG A 82 -10.53 2.68 -6.09
N TYR A 83 -9.54 2.05 -6.70
CA TYR A 83 -8.16 2.52 -6.71
C TYR A 83 -7.67 2.65 -8.14
N PHE A 84 -7.08 3.79 -8.44
CA PHE A 84 -6.52 4.07 -9.75
C PHE A 84 -5.06 4.53 -9.60
N THR A 85 -4.16 3.88 -10.33
CA THR A 85 -2.85 4.46 -10.65
C THR A 85 -3.06 5.58 -11.70
N PRO A 86 -2.05 6.36 -12.06
CA PRO A 86 -2.17 7.30 -13.17
C PRO A 86 -2.62 6.68 -14.51
N THR A 87 -2.51 5.36 -14.68
CA THR A 87 -2.73 4.69 -15.97
C THR A 87 -3.80 3.61 -15.96
N VAL A 88 -4.11 3.01 -14.79
CA VAL A 88 -5.01 1.83 -14.74
C VAL A 88 -5.70 1.71 -13.37
N GLU A 89 -6.92 1.14 -13.38
CA GLU A 89 -7.59 0.71 -12.16
C GLU A 89 -6.94 -0.58 -11.62
N ILE A 90 -6.76 -0.66 -10.30
CA ILE A 90 -6.24 -1.84 -9.61
C ILE A 90 -7.24 -2.38 -8.59
N ALA A 91 -7.17 -3.70 -8.33
CA ALA A 91 -8.15 -4.39 -7.50
C ALA A 91 -8.02 -4.08 -5.99
N LEU A 92 -6.80 -3.82 -5.52
CA LEU A 92 -6.49 -3.66 -4.10
C LEU A 92 -5.32 -2.71 -3.90
N CYS A 93 -5.47 -1.79 -2.94
CA CYS A 93 -4.38 -0.93 -2.50
C CYS A 93 -4.45 -0.67 -0.99
N GLY A 94 -3.51 -1.24 -0.22
CA GLY A 94 -3.52 -1.15 1.25
C GLY A 94 -3.30 0.27 1.78
N HIS A 95 -2.29 0.99 1.27
CA HIS A 95 -1.98 2.34 1.74
C HIS A 95 -3.08 3.34 1.37
N ALA A 96 -3.68 3.21 0.18
CA ALA A 96 -4.79 4.07 -0.24
C ALA A 96 -6.09 3.77 0.54
N THR A 97 -6.32 2.51 0.96
CA THR A 97 -7.41 2.14 1.89
C THR A 97 -7.20 2.81 3.26
N LEU A 98 -5.99 2.72 3.79
CA LEU A 98 -5.62 3.35 5.06
C LEU A 98 -5.78 4.88 4.98
N ALA A 99 -5.38 5.48 3.87
CA ALA A 99 -5.57 6.90 3.59
C ALA A 99 -7.06 7.29 3.53
N ALA A 100 -7.90 6.51 2.84
CA ALA A 100 -9.33 6.73 2.76
C ALA A 100 -10.00 6.65 4.14
N ALA A 101 -9.65 5.65 4.95
CA ALA A 101 -10.13 5.53 6.32
C ALA A 101 -9.74 6.74 7.18
N LYS A 102 -8.49 7.23 7.05
CA LYS A 102 -8.02 8.45 7.73
C LYS A 102 -8.87 9.67 7.38
N VAL A 103 -9.22 9.84 6.10
CA VAL A 103 -10.06 10.95 5.66
C VAL A 103 -11.48 10.82 6.21
N LEU A 104 -12.11 9.64 6.15
CA LEU A 104 -13.48 9.43 6.63
C LEU A 104 -13.61 9.71 8.13
N TRP A 105 -12.69 9.22 8.98
CA TRP A 105 -12.68 9.56 10.40
C TRP A 105 -12.32 11.03 10.65
N GLY A 106 -11.34 11.56 9.94
CA GLY A 106 -10.90 12.95 10.10
C GLY A 106 -11.96 13.98 9.76
N ARG A 107 -12.92 13.63 8.89
CA ARG A 107 -14.08 14.45 8.51
C ARG A 107 -15.31 14.24 9.42
N GLY A 108 -15.26 13.28 10.32
CA GLY A 108 -16.41 12.89 11.12
C GLY A 108 -17.51 12.16 10.34
N ALA A 109 -17.21 11.66 9.13
CA ALA A 109 -18.15 10.86 8.32
C ALA A 109 -18.46 9.51 8.98
N VAL A 110 -17.52 9.01 9.78
CA VAL A 110 -17.65 7.82 10.63
C VAL A 110 -17.10 8.19 12.03
N PRO A 111 -17.79 7.83 13.12
CA PRO A 111 -17.24 7.97 14.47
C PRO A 111 -15.93 7.20 14.62
N SER A 112 -14.95 7.78 15.30
CA SER A 112 -13.63 7.13 15.48
C SER A 112 -13.68 5.83 16.30
N SER A 113 -14.76 5.58 16.99
CA SER A 113 -15.04 4.33 17.72
C SER A 113 -15.58 3.21 16.82
N GLU A 114 -15.99 3.53 15.60
CA GLU A 114 -16.56 2.57 14.65
C GLU A 114 -15.52 2.17 13.60
N ALA A 115 -15.53 0.88 13.25
CA ALA A 115 -14.72 0.39 12.13
C ALA A 115 -15.36 0.78 10.80
N ILE A 116 -14.52 0.98 9.79
CA ILE A 116 -14.96 1.21 8.42
C ILE A 116 -14.77 -0.09 7.64
N VAL A 117 -15.83 -0.51 6.96
CA VAL A 117 -15.81 -1.65 6.03
C VAL A 117 -15.86 -1.11 4.61
N PHE A 118 -14.82 -1.42 3.83
CA PHE A 118 -14.75 -1.10 2.42
C PHE A 118 -15.06 -2.33 1.56
N ARG A 119 -15.77 -2.11 0.45
CA ARG A 119 -15.95 -3.10 -0.64
C ARG A 119 -15.23 -2.59 -1.88
N THR A 120 -14.27 -3.37 -2.38
CA THR A 120 -13.51 -2.96 -3.57
C THR A 120 -14.36 -3.06 -4.85
N GLY A 121 -14.20 -2.10 -5.77
CA GLY A 121 -14.92 -2.08 -7.03
C GLY A 121 -14.54 -3.24 -7.96
N VAL A 122 -13.29 -3.68 -7.90
CA VAL A 122 -12.80 -4.86 -8.62
C VAL A 122 -12.69 -6.02 -7.63
N GLY A 123 -13.33 -7.14 -7.96
CA GLY A 123 -13.28 -8.36 -7.15
C GLY A 123 -14.16 -8.38 -5.89
N GLY A 124 -14.78 -7.26 -5.50
CA GLY A 124 -15.71 -7.19 -4.37
C GLY A 124 -15.09 -7.57 -3.01
N GLN A 125 -13.77 -7.40 -2.84
CA GLN A 125 -13.08 -7.78 -1.62
C GLN A 125 -13.49 -6.88 -0.46
N GLU A 126 -13.60 -7.47 0.72
CA GLU A 126 -13.85 -6.73 1.97
C GLU A 126 -12.54 -6.35 2.63
N LEU A 127 -12.42 -5.08 2.99
CA LEU A 127 -11.32 -4.55 3.77
C LEU A 127 -11.88 -3.82 4.99
N ARG A 128 -11.51 -4.29 6.17
CA ARG A 128 -11.93 -3.69 7.43
C ARG A 128 -10.81 -2.85 8.02
N CYS A 129 -11.10 -1.58 8.28
CA CYS A 129 -10.23 -0.66 9.00
C CYS A 129 -10.79 -0.39 10.39
N ALA A 130 -9.93 -0.44 11.41
CA ALA A 130 -10.28 -0.06 12.78
C ALA A 130 -9.22 0.93 13.31
N LEU A 131 -9.65 1.87 14.15
CA LEU A 131 -8.74 2.81 14.81
C LEU A 131 -8.41 2.27 16.20
N GLU A 132 -7.17 1.78 16.39
CA GLU A 132 -6.71 1.19 17.64
C GLU A 132 -5.44 1.92 18.14
N GLY A 133 -5.51 2.50 19.32
CA GLY A 133 -4.38 3.26 19.90
C GLY A 133 -3.88 4.41 19.01
N GLY A 134 -4.79 5.04 18.26
CA GLY A 134 -4.47 6.15 17.35
C GLY A 134 -3.96 5.69 15.97
N ARG A 135 -3.80 4.38 15.73
CA ARG A 135 -3.33 3.81 14.47
C ARG A 135 -4.45 3.11 13.72
N ILE A 136 -4.34 3.09 12.42
CA ILE A 136 -5.29 2.42 11.55
C ILE A 136 -4.83 0.99 11.35
N LYS A 137 -5.65 0.04 11.77
CA LYS A 137 -5.42 -1.40 11.66
C LYS A 137 -6.23 -1.98 10.52
N MET A 138 -5.60 -2.81 9.71
CA MET A 138 -6.22 -3.64 8.67
C MET A 138 -5.82 -5.09 8.88
N VAL A 139 -6.66 -6.03 8.46
CA VAL A 139 -6.42 -7.46 8.61
C VAL A 139 -6.42 -8.10 7.23
N PHE A 140 -5.42 -8.95 6.99
CA PHE A 140 -5.23 -9.71 5.75
C PHE A 140 -5.16 -11.21 6.08
N PRO A 141 -5.46 -12.10 5.13
CA PRO A 141 -5.13 -13.51 5.27
C PRO A 141 -3.62 -13.69 5.47
N ASP A 142 -3.23 -14.74 6.22
CA ASP A 142 -1.83 -15.15 6.28
C ASP A 142 -1.34 -15.61 4.91
N ASP A 143 -0.09 -15.31 4.60
CA ASP A 143 0.55 -15.80 3.39
C ASP A 143 1.24 -17.16 3.63
N GLN A 144 1.47 -17.88 2.54
CA GLN A 144 2.29 -19.09 2.51
C GLN A 144 3.42 -18.89 1.51
N LEU A 145 4.59 -19.44 1.83
CA LEU A 145 5.80 -19.26 1.06
C LEU A 145 6.25 -20.57 0.41
N ASP A 146 6.46 -20.52 -0.89
CA ASP A 146 7.13 -21.57 -1.65
C ASP A 146 8.60 -21.17 -1.86
N ALA A 147 9.53 -22.12 -1.68
CA ALA A 147 10.95 -21.87 -1.96
C ALA A 147 11.17 -21.67 -3.46
N VAL A 148 11.98 -20.68 -3.83
CA VAL A 148 12.39 -20.43 -5.21
C VAL A 148 13.81 -20.97 -5.38
N GLU A 149 13.98 -21.89 -6.34
CA GLU A 149 15.22 -22.63 -6.56
C GLU A 149 15.58 -22.67 -8.08
N GLY A 150 16.74 -23.23 -8.40
CA GLY A 150 17.18 -23.48 -9.78
C GLY A 150 17.33 -22.23 -10.63
N GLU A 151 16.87 -22.31 -11.87
CA GLU A 151 16.98 -21.26 -12.88
C GLU A 151 16.21 -19.98 -12.48
N GLU A 152 14.98 -20.14 -11.97
CA GLU A 152 14.15 -19.02 -11.52
C GLU A 152 14.87 -18.16 -10.45
N LYS A 153 15.49 -18.82 -9.45
CA LYS A 153 16.31 -18.13 -8.44
C LYS A 153 17.52 -17.45 -9.06
N ALA A 154 18.23 -18.12 -9.97
CA ALA A 154 19.41 -17.56 -10.60
C ALA A 154 19.10 -16.31 -11.42
N GLU A 155 18.00 -16.32 -12.18
CA GLU A 155 17.53 -15.16 -12.95
C GLU A 155 17.11 -14.01 -12.02
N LEU A 156 16.35 -14.32 -10.97
CA LEU A 156 15.93 -13.34 -9.97
C LEU A 156 17.14 -12.65 -9.32
N LEU A 157 18.15 -13.40 -8.88
CA LEU A 157 19.37 -12.81 -8.30
C LEU A 157 20.18 -12.01 -9.33
N SER A 158 20.25 -12.49 -10.56
CA SER A 158 20.91 -11.76 -11.66
C SER A 158 20.23 -10.41 -11.95
N ALA A 159 18.91 -10.31 -11.81
CA ALA A 159 18.17 -9.05 -11.99
C ALA A 159 18.56 -7.99 -10.95
N PHE A 160 18.99 -8.42 -9.75
CA PHE A 160 19.55 -7.55 -8.71
C PHE A 160 21.06 -7.31 -8.86
N GLY A 161 21.68 -7.81 -9.91
CA GLY A 161 23.13 -7.73 -10.12
C GLY A 161 23.91 -8.61 -9.12
N TRP A 162 23.27 -9.58 -8.50
CA TRP A 162 23.87 -10.48 -7.52
C TRP A 162 24.38 -11.74 -8.22
N SER A 163 25.68 -11.91 -8.22
CA SER A 163 26.37 -13.15 -8.64
C SER A 163 26.58 -14.08 -7.43
N GLY A 164 27.14 -15.26 -7.69
CA GLY A 164 27.33 -16.30 -6.66
C GLY A 164 28.07 -15.89 -5.37
N ASP A 165 28.74 -14.75 -5.37
CA ASP A 165 29.47 -14.21 -4.23
C ASP A 165 28.56 -13.43 -3.24
N VAL A 166 27.32 -13.09 -3.64
CA VAL A 166 26.40 -12.38 -2.78
C VAL A 166 25.63 -13.37 -1.90
N ARG A 167 25.77 -13.19 -0.60
CA ARG A 167 25.05 -14.03 0.37
C ARG A 167 23.56 -13.68 0.37
N VAL A 168 22.73 -14.65 -0.04
CA VAL A 168 21.27 -14.61 0.08
C VAL A 168 20.84 -15.65 1.09
N LEU A 169 20.05 -15.25 2.09
CA LEU A 169 19.59 -16.10 3.18
C LEU A 169 18.43 -16.99 2.76
N GLY A 170 17.66 -16.57 1.74
CA GLY A 170 16.56 -17.33 1.17
C GLY A 170 15.87 -16.57 0.04
N ALA A 171 15.26 -17.31 -0.88
CA ALA A 171 14.40 -16.81 -1.93
C ALA A 171 13.08 -17.58 -1.90
N TYR A 172 11.97 -16.87 -1.87
CA TYR A 172 10.63 -17.42 -1.73
C TYR A 172 9.65 -16.70 -2.66
N LYS A 173 8.51 -17.35 -2.93
CA LYS A 173 7.35 -16.76 -3.59
C LYS A 173 6.14 -16.89 -2.66
N GLY A 174 5.53 -15.75 -2.33
CA GLY A 174 4.30 -15.69 -1.55
C GLY A 174 3.08 -16.05 -2.41
N ARG A 175 2.16 -16.82 -1.87
CA ARG A 175 0.96 -17.26 -2.59
C ARG A 175 -0.14 -16.20 -2.60
N LEU A 176 -0.19 -15.35 -1.58
CA LEU A 176 -1.28 -14.38 -1.42
C LEU A 176 -1.28 -13.32 -2.53
N ASN A 177 -0.14 -12.69 -2.76
CA ASN A 177 0.00 -11.61 -3.74
C ASN A 177 0.92 -11.94 -4.91
N GLN A 178 1.44 -13.17 -4.99
CA GLN A 178 2.44 -13.58 -5.97
C GLN A 178 3.68 -12.67 -5.96
N ASP A 179 4.19 -12.35 -4.76
CA ASP A 179 5.42 -11.57 -4.61
C ASP A 179 6.62 -12.48 -4.38
N TYR A 180 7.77 -12.15 -4.96
CA TYR A 180 9.02 -12.72 -4.51
C TYR A 180 9.46 -12.09 -3.18
N LEU A 181 10.12 -12.89 -2.35
CA LEU A 181 10.81 -12.44 -1.15
C LEU A 181 12.26 -12.91 -1.19
N LEU A 182 13.19 -11.96 -1.17
CA LEU A 182 14.62 -12.16 -1.06
C LEU A 182 15.08 -11.72 0.34
N ALA A 183 15.44 -12.68 1.16
CA ALA A 183 16.03 -12.41 2.48
C ALA A 183 17.54 -12.31 2.36
N VAL A 184 18.11 -11.20 2.82
CA VAL A 184 19.55 -10.92 2.72
C VAL A 184 20.12 -10.43 4.05
N PRO A 185 21.44 -10.52 4.25
CA PRO A 185 22.09 -9.85 5.36
C PRO A 185 22.00 -8.31 5.24
N GLU A 186 22.10 -7.62 6.37
CA GLU A 186 22.02 -6.15 6.44
C GLU A 186 23.06 -5.46 5.55
N GLU A 187 24.27 -5.99 5.48
CA GLU A 187 25.33 -5.45 4.63
C GLU A 187 25.04 -5.55 3.12
N VAL A 188 24.22 -6.50 2.70
CA VAL A 188 23.71 -6.62 1.31
C VAL A 188 22.56 -5.65 1.09
N PHE A 189 21.62 -5.61 2.04
CA PHE A 189 20.47 -4.70 1.99
C PHE A 189 20.89 -3.24 1.88
N SER A 190 21.86 -2.79 2.67
CA SER A 190 22.36 -1.41 2.68
C SER A 190 23.06 -0.97 1.38
N ARG A 191 23.34 -1.91 0.47
CA ARG A 191 24.02 -1.65 -0.82
C ARG A 191 23.09 -1.85 -2.02
N LEU A 192 21.81 -2.07 -1.82
CA LEU A 192 20.83 -2.36 -2.89
C LEU A 192 20.89 -1.37 -4.06
N ASP A 193 21.02 -0.07 -3.78
CA ASP A 193 20.98 0.98 -4.82
C ASP A 193 22.11 0.91 -5.85
N ARG A 194 23.15 0.11 -5.59
CA ARG A 194 24.34 0.07 -6.45
C ARG A 194 24.20 -0.83 -7.67
N CYS A 195 23.23 -1.76 -7.66
CA CYS A 195 23.19 -2.85 -8.64
C CYS A 195 21.81 -3.06 -9.27
N LEU A 196 20.80 -2.23 -8.95
CA LEU A 196 19.42 -2.44 -9.40
C LEU A 196 19.29 -2.22 -10.92
N ASN A 197 18.75 -3.21 -11.60
CA ASN A 197 18.33 -3.13 -13.00
C ASN A 197 16.81 -3.36 -13.09
N MET A 198 16.04 -2.26 -13.10
CA MET A 198 14.58 -2.30 -13.10
C MET A 198 14.00 -3.02 -14.30
N GLN A 199 14.65 -2.90 -15.47
CA GLN A 199 14.19 -3.61 -16.67
C GLN A 199 14.32 -5.13 -16.50
N LYS A 200 15.44 -5.62 -15.96
CA LYS A 200 15.61 -7.06 -15.69
C LYS A 200 14.66 -7.56 -14.61
N ILE A 201 14.39 -6.76 -13.57
CA ILE A 201 13.41 -7.11 -12.54
C ILE A 201 12.01 -7.24 -13.19
N GLN A 202 11.65 -6.31 -14.08
CA GLN A 202 10.41 -6.36 -14.82
C GLN A 202 10.31 -7.63 -15.68
N GLU A 203 11.33 -7.93 -16.47
CA GLU A 203 11.39 -9.12 -17.31
C GLU A 203 11.21 -10.43 -16.52
N VAL A 204 11.86 -10.54 -15.36
CA VAL A 204 11.72 -11.68 -14.45
C VAL A 204 10.31 -11.75 -13.86
N ASN A 205 9.77 -10.62 -13.37
CA ASN A 205 8.42 -10.58 -12.82
C ASN A 205 7.37 -11.01 -13.86
N GLU A 206 7.47 -10.52 -15.10
CA GLU A 206 6.57 -10.87 -16.20
C GLU A 206 6.70 -12.35 -16.60
N LYS A 207 7.94 -12.86 -16.74
CA LYS A 207 8.21 -14.25 -17.10
C LYS A 207 7.57 -15.24 -16.12
N TYR A 208 7.62 -14.96 -14.84
CA TYR A 208 7.15 -15.86 -13.79
C TYR A 208 5.78 -15.47 -13.18
N GLY A 209 5.11 -14.47 -13.75
CA GLY A 209 3.78 -14.03 -13.32
C GLY A 209 3.77 -13.49 -11.88
N VAL A 210 4.77 -12.67 -11.52
CA VAL A 210 4.97 -12.14 -10.18
C VAL A 210 4.62 -10.66 -10.14
N ARG A 211 3.96 -10.22 -9.06
CA ARG A 211 3.58 -8.82 -8.87
C ARG A 211 4.79 -7.93 -8.60
N GLY A 212 5.69 -8.36 -7.72
CA GLY A 212 6.85 -7.58 -7.32
C GLY A 212 7.85 -8.39 -6.50
N VAL A 213 8.93 -7.74 -6.10
CA VAL A 213 10.01 -8.33 -5.30
C VAL A 213 10.19 -7.58 -3.99
N ILE A 214 10.00 -8.28 -2.89
CA ILE A 214 10.33 -7.85 -1.53
C ILE A 214 11.80 -8.20 -1.29
N VAL A 215 12.65 -7.23 -1.01
CA VAL A 215 13.97 -7.48 -0.43
C VAL A 215 13.93 -7.13 1.03
N THR A 216 14.41 -8.02 1.92
CA THR A 216 14.30 -7.81 3.37
C THR A 216 15.54 -8.24 4.12
N ALA A 217 15.80 -7.55 5.22
CA ALA A 217 16.83 -7.87 6.20
C ALA A 217 16.34 -7.64 7.64
N ARG A 218 16.94 -8.30 8.61
CA ARG A 218 16.76 -7.93 10.02
C ARG A 218 17.42 -6.58 10.27
N ALA A 219 16.77 -5.73 11.04
CA ALA A 219 17.37 -4.47 11.47
C ALA A 219 18.47 -4.72 12.50
N GLY A 220 19.56 -3.97 12.42
CA GLY A 220 20.69 -4.07 13.36
C GLY A 220 20.38 -3.38 14.69
N GLY A 221 19.62 -3.97 15.56
CA GLY A 221 19.41 -3.75 17.02
C GLY A 221 19.31 -2.33 17.61
N ARG A 222 19.54 -1.26 16.85
CA ARG A 222 19.48 0.15 17.28
C ARG A 222 18.79 1.05 16.26
N GLU A 223 18.21 0.47 15.21
CA GLU A 223 17.54 1.28 14.20
C GLU A 223 16.20 1.77 14.74
N VAL A 224 15.96 3.06 14.60
CA VAL A 224 14.72 3.71 15.00
C VAL A 224 14.16 4.48 13.80
N ALA A 225 12.86 4.44 13.66
CA ALA A 225 12.12 5.18 12.64
C ALA A 225 11.13 6.14 13.33
N ASP A 226 10.46 6.96 12.55
CA ASP A 226 9.38 7.88 12.94
C ASP A 226 9.14 8.04 14.46
N GLY A 227 9.70 9.10 15.05
CA GLY A 227 9.45 9.40 16.48
C GLY A 227 10.14 8.46 17.49
N GLY A 228 11.18 7.72 17.08
CA GLY A 228 11.95 6.85 17.97
C GLY A 228 11.42 5.42 18.10
N VAL A 229 10.63 4.97 17.14
CA VAL A 229 10.10 3.60 17.10
C VAL A 229 11.22 2.61 16.76
N ALA A 230 11.49 1.63 17.63
CA ALA A 230 12.44 0.55 17.36
C ALA A 230 11.94 -0.32 16.20
N VAL A 231 12.84 -0.67 15.28
CA VAL A 231 12.57 -1.44 14.07
C VAL A 231 13.17 -2.83 14.19
N ASP A 232 12.38 -3.86 13.88
CA ASP A 232 12.81 -5.27 13.93
C ASP A 232 13.34 -5.75 12.58
N ILE A 233 12.72 -5.29 11.48
CA ILE A 233 13.08 -5.66 10.11
C ILE A 233 13.05 -4.46 9.19
N LYS A 234 13.81 -4.56 8.10
CA LYS A 234 13.74 -3.63 6.97
C LYS A 234 13.27 -4.35 5.71
N SER A 235 12.58 -3.61 4.84
CA SER A 235 12.18 -4.10 3.53
C SER A 235 12.21 -3.00 2.48
N ARG A 236 12.30 -3.42 1.21
CA ARG A 236 12.04 -2.59 0.03
C ARG A 236 11.21 -3.39 -0.95
N PHE A 237 10.36 -2.74 -1.73
CA PHE A 237 9.45 -3.39 -2.65
C PHE A 237 9.60 -2.84 -4.07
N PHE A 238 9.88 -3.71 -5.03
CA PHE A 238 10.14 -3.38 -6.42
C PHE A 238 9.07 -3.99 -7.32
N CYS A 239 8.30 -3.16 -8.03
CA CYS A 239 7.21 -3.60 -8.91
C CYS A 239 7.19 -2.85 -10.25
N PRO A 240 8.29 -2.85 -11.03
CA PRO A 240 8.39 -2.07 -12.27
C PRO A 240 7.35 -2.47 -13.33
N ASN A 241 6.87 -3.71 -13.32
CA ASN A 241 5.79 -4.20 -14.18
C ASN A 241 4.42 -3.53 -13.90
N ALA A 242 4.23 -2.91 -12.74
CA ALA A 242 3.07 -2.09 -12.41
C ALA A 242 3.28 -0.59 -12.74
N GLY A 243 4.40 -0.22 -13.36
CA GLY A 243 4.78 1.17 -13.63
C GLY A 243 5.39 1.90 -12.43
N ILE A 244 5.62 1.19 -11.31
CA ILE A 244 6.19 1.73 -10.08
C ILE A 244 7.54 1.03 -9.84
N PRO A 245 8.67 1.65 -10.21
CA PRO A 245 9.98 1.01 -10.06
C PRO A 245 10.23 0.53 -8.63
N GLU A 246 9.92 1.36 -7.65
CA GLU A 246 9.98 1.04 -6.23
C GLU A 246 8.84 1.74 -5.48
N ASP A 247 8.04 0.96 -4.74
CA ASP A 247 6.93 1.48 -3.96
C ASP A 247 7.39 1.91 -2.56
N PRO A 248 7.05 3.14 -2.11
CA PRO A 248 7.51 3.66 -0.82
C PRO A 248 7.10 2.82 0.38
N VAL A 249 5.83 2.41 0.48
CA VAL A 249 5.34 1.51 1.54
C VAL A 249 4.20 0.64 1.03
N THR A 250 4.43 -0.66 1.00
CA THR A 250 3.53 -1.67 0.47
C THR A 250 2.92 -2.48 1.61
N GLY A 251 1.82 -2.01 2.18
CA GLY A 251 1.17 -2.69 3.30
C GLY A 251 0.85 -4.16 3.02
N SER A 252 0.44 -4.49 1.79
CA SER A 252 0.11 -5.85 1.36
C SER A 252 1.30 -6.81 1.27
N SER A 253 2.55 -6.33 1.34
CA SER A 253 3.74 -7.20 1.40
C SER A 253 4.03 -7.74 2.80
N PHE A 254 3.43 -7.15 3.84
CA PHE A 254 3.73 -7.51 5.22
C PHE A 254 3.16 -8.86 5.68
N PRO A 255 2.04 -9.39 5.16
CA PRO A 255 1.68 -10.80 5.38
C PRO A 255 2.75 -11.78 4.90
N THR A 256 3.38 -11.51 3.75
CA THR A 256 4.51 -12.31 3.22
C THR A 256 5.74 -12.24 4.14
N LEU A 257 6.06 -11.04 4.64
CA LEU A 257 7.12 -10.84 5.64
C LEU A 257 6.80 -11.55 6.97
N ALA A 258 5.54 -11.52 7.41
CA ALA A 258 5.09 -12.21 8.62
C ALA A 258 5.23 -13.74 8.49
N ALA A 259 4.88 -14.29 7.33
CA ALA A 259 5.06 -15.71 7.02
C ALA A 259 6.55 -16.13 7.02
N PHE A 260 7.43 -15.26 6.55
CA PHE A 260 8.88 -15.52 6.53
C PHE A 260 9.49 -15.42 7.92
N TYR A 261 9.29 -14.32 8.63
CA TYR A 261 9.95 -14.10 9.93
C TYR A 261 9.34 -14.91 11.07
N LYS A 262 8.09 -15.34 10.96
CA LYS A 262 7.36 -16.13 11.97
C LYS A 262 7.36 -15.49 13.37
N MET A 263 7.45 -14.16 13.43
CA MET A 263 7.34 -13.40 14.66
C MET A 263 5.85 -13.12 14.93
N SER A 264 5.41 -13.28 16.19
CA SER A 264 4.01 -12.97 16.56
C SER A 264 3.69 -11.48 16.40
N LYS A 265 4.67 -10.61 16.71
CA LYS A 265 4.61 -9.15 16.50
C LYS A 265 5.97 -8.63 16.08
N PHE A 266 5.97 -7.64 15.18
CA PHE A 266 7.18 -6.92 14.80
C PHE A 266 6.85 -5.54 14.21
N VAL A 267 7.86 -4.70 14.19
CA VAL A 267 7.84 -3.40 13.50
C VAL A 267 8.74 -3.49 12.28
N GLY A 268 8.16 -3.30 11.10
CA GLY A 268 8.90 -3.23 9.85
C GLY A 268 9.04 -1.79 9.37
N LEU A 269 10.25 -1.44 8.93
CA LEU A 269 10.54 -0.23 8.19
C LEU A 269 10.62 -0.58 6.71
N GLN A 270 9.73 -0.03 5.87
CA GLN A 270 9.99 -0.02 4.44
C GLN A 270 10.91 1.16 4.14
N ASP A 271 12.17 0.82 3.82
CA ASP A 271 13.31 1.72 3.80
C ASP A 271 13.57 2.29 2.38
N HIS A 272 12.50 2.87 1.80
CA HIS A 272 12.61 3.56 0.51
C HIS A 272 13.51 4.80 0.62
N PRO A 273 14.41 5.07 -0.34
CA PRO A 273 15.44 6.12 -0.23
C PRO A 273 14.91 7.52 0.07
N ARG A 274 13.70 7.85 -0.37
CA ARG A 274 13.12 9.19 -0.21
C ARG A 274 11.94 9.25 0.74
N ARG A 275 11.17 8.16 0.86
CA ARG A 275 9.91 8.14 1.63
C ARG A 275 9.83 6.82 2.39
N LYS A 276 10.29 6.83 3.63
CA LYS A 276 10.24 5.67 4.51
C LYS A 276 8.89 5.60 5.23
N GLY A 277 8.47 4.38 5.57
CA GLY A 277 7.28 4.23 6.39
C GLY A 277 7.35 3.03 7.32
N VAL A 278 6.56 3.10 8.38
CA VAL A 278 6.54 2.14 9.47
C VAL A 278 5.25 1.35 9.47
N VAL A 279 5.37 0.05 9.42
CA VAL A 279 4.25 -0.89 9.51
C VAL A 279 4.43 -1.77 10.74
N ARG A 280 3.44 -1.78 11.62
CA ARG A 280 3.39 -2.70 12.76
C ARG A 280 2.57 -3.90 12.37
N VAL A 281 3.10 -5.06 12.66
CA VAL A 281 2.52 -6.35 12.27
C VAL A 281 2.22 -7.18 13.50
N GLU A 282 1.06 -7.82 13.49
CA GLU A 282 0.64 -8.79 14.50
C GLU A 282 -0.01 -10.00 13.80
N ARG A 283 0.55 -11.18 14.02
CA ARG A 283 -0.04 -12.43 13.54
C ARG A 283 -1.17 -12.85 14.47
N LEU A 284 -2.35 -13.05 13.90
CA LEU A 284 -3.54 -13.51 14.60
C LEU A 284 -3.67 -15.03 14.40
N GLU A 285 -2.83 -15.79 15.09
CA GLU A 285 -2.60 -17.24 14.85
C GLU A 285 -3.90 -18.05 14.88
N GLU A 286 -4.84 -17.72 15.79
CA GLU A 286 -6.12 -18.44 15.91
C GLU A 286 -7.02 -18.29 14.68
N SER A 287 -6.93 -17.17 13.95
CA SER A 287 -7.74 -16.89 12.76
C SER A 287 -7.02 -17.12 11.44
N GLY A 288 -5.71 -17.43 11.46
CA GLY A 288 -4.89 -17.54 10.24
C GLY A 288 -4.80 -16.22 9.48
N GLN A 289 -4.66 -15.13 10.21
CA GLN A 289 -4.66 -13.77 9.66
C GLN A 289 -3.46 -12.97 10.18
N THR A 290 -3.07 -12.00 9.39
CA THR A 290 -2.05 -11.01 9.76
C THR A 290 -2.67 -9.62 9.82
N ALA A 291 -2.63 -9.00 10.99
CA ALA A 291 -2.99 -7.60 11.16
C ALA A 291 -1.78 -6.72 10.87
N ILE A 292 -2.00 -5.69 10.08
CA ILE A 292 -1.03 -4.60 9.89
C ILE A 292 -1.63 -3.30 10.43
N SER A 293 -0.80 -2.45 11.01
CA SER A 293 -1.25 -1.14 11.45
C SER A 293 -0.19 -0.06 11.20
N GLY A 294 -0.66 1.14 10.94
CA GLY A 294 0.19 2.29 10.69
C GLY A 294 -0.50 3.61 11.02
N ASP A 295 0.32 4.63 11.14
CA ASP A 295 -0.13 6.01 11.27
C ASP A 295 -0.50 6.55 9.86
N ALA A 296 -1.30 7.61 9.79
CA ALA A 296 -1.54 8.35 8.58
C ALA A 296 -1.75 9.83 8.88
N ILE A 297 -1.26 10.67 7.98
CA ILE A 297 -1.38 12.12 8.12
C ILE A 297 -1.97 12.74 6.84
N ILE A 298 -3.02 13.56 7.00
CA ILE A 298 -3.55 14.36 5.91
C ILE A 298 -2.60 15.56 5.72
N VAL A 299 -1.92 15.62 4.58
CA VAL A 299 -0.94 16.68 4.30
C VAL A 299 -1.54 17.83 3.51
N SER A 300 -2.59 17.60 2.73
CA SER A 300 -3.31 18.69 2.06
C SER A 300 -4.78 18.34 1.82
N ARG A 301 -5.61 19.39 1.76
CA ARG A 301 -6.96 19.40 1.22
C ARG A 301 -6.97 20.34 0.03
N ASN A 302 -7.39 19.86 -1.12
CA ASN A 302 -7.31 20.57 -2.38
C ASN A 302 -8.71 20.68 -2.99
N GLU A 303 -8.94 21.72 -3.78
CA GLU A 303 -10.20 21.96 -4.46
C GLU A 303 -9.95 22.14 -5.97
N TRP A 304 -10.67 21.38 -6.76
CA TRP A 304 -10.69 21.55 -8.21
C TRP A 304 -11.88 22.39 -8.64
N LEU A 305 -11.60 23.33 -9.53
CA LEU A 305 -12.57 24.22 -10.14
C LEU A 305 -12.90 23.69 -11.55
N VAL A 306 -13.82 22.72 -11.65
CA VAL A 306 -14.16 22.04 -12.92
C VAL A 306 -15.65 22.10 -13.22
#